data_719e931b403dc2fe4f96a71f60e6c4a8
#
_entry.id   719e931b403dc2fe4f96a71f60e6c4a8
#
_cell.length_a   1.000
_cell.length_b   1.000
_cell.length_c   1.000
_cell.angle_alpha   90.00
_cell.angle_beta   90.00
_cell.angle_gamma   90.00
#
_symmetry.space_group_name_H-M   'P 1'
#
loop_
_entity.id
_entity.type
_entity.pdbx_description
1 polymer ?
#
loop_
_entity_poly.entity_id
_entity_poly.type
_entity_poly.pdbx_seq_one_letter_code
_entity_poly.pdbx_strand_id
1 'polypeptide(L)'
;MEKLLLPILDKTFVENLIPQKAPFVMVDKLLAFCENEITAGLTVPEENIFVSENIFQESGLVEHMAQSVALYTGYQYFLKNEMPPTGYIGSIKSIKIERLPKIDENIETSVSVLQEFMGVTLVDIISKVNEEIIATSQMKTVIAS
;
A
#
# COMPACT_ATOMS: atom_id res chain seq x y z
N MET A 1 14.02 -18.21 -10.81
CA MET A 1 13.43 -17.70 -9.57
C MET A 1 12.06 -18.28 -9.31
N GLU A 2 11.84 -18.73 -8.10
CA GLU A 2 10.57 -19.30 -7.72
C GLU A 2 9.56 -18.19 -7.40
N LYS A 3 8.37 -18.28 -7.98
CA LYS A 3 7.31 -17.31 -7.77
C LYS A 3 6.43 -17.77 -6.64
N LEU A 4 6.25 -16.91 -5.64
CA LEU A 4 5.38 -17.22 -4.51
C LEU A 4 3.92 -17.18 -4.93
N LEU A 5 3.14 -18.07 -4.32
CA LEU A 5 1.69 -18.08 -4.54
C LEU A 5 1.03 -16.96 -3.74
N LEU A 6 0.13 -16.25 -4.37
CA LEU A 6 -0.68 -15.22 -3.71
C LEU A 6 -2.01 -15.81 -3.28
N PRO A 7 -2.61 -15.32 -2.23
CA PRO A 7 -2.18 -14.18 -1.41
C PRO A 7 -1.04 -14.52 -0.45
N ILE A 8 -0.24 -13.51 -0.10
CA ILE A 8 0.80 -13.63 0.93
C ILE A 8 0.26 -12.94 2.18
N LEU A 9 0.09 -13.74 3.24
CA LEU A 9 -0.48 -13.26 4.50
C LEU A 9 0.56 -13.16 5.62
N ASP A 10 1.81 -13.51 5.32
CA ASP A 10 2.91 -13.43 6.27
C ASP A 10 3.35 -11.98 6.40
N LYS A 11 2.99 -11.38 7.52
CA LYS A 11 3.28 -9.98 7.79
C LYS A 11 4.77 -9.66 7.70
N THR A 12 5.62 -10.53 8.22
CA THR A 12 7.07 -10.32 8.21
C THR A 12 7.61 -10.26 6.78
N PHE A 13 7.13 -11.17 5.92
CA PHE A 13 7.53 -11.16 4.52
C PHE A 13 7.11 -9.85 3.83
N VAL A 14 5.85 -9.43 4.06
CA VAL A 14 5.33 -8.21 3.45
C VAL A 14 6.12 -6.99 3.91
N GLU A 15 6.43 -6.91 5.21
CA GLU A 15 7.22 -5.79 5.76
C GLU A 15 8.60 -5.68 5.13
N ASN A 16 9.18 -6.80 4.72
CA ASN A 16 10.51 -6.81 4.12
C ASN A 16 10.51 -6.32 2.68
N LEU A 17 9.35 -6.15 2.07
CA LEU A 17 9.23 -5.67 0.70
C LEU A 17 9.16 -4.14 0.61
N ILE A 18 9.01 -3.45 1.74
CA ILE A 18 8.90 -2.00 1.77
C ILE A 18 9.98 -1.41 2.68
N PRO A 19 10.35 -0.13 2.47
CA PRO A 19 11.41 0.49 3.29
C PRO A 19 10.96 0.88 4.69
N GLN A 20 9.66 1.11 4.90
CA GLN A 20 9.14 1.50 6.21
C GLN A 20 9.26 0.32 7.19
N LYS A 21 9.48 0.65 8.47
CA LYS A 21 9.60 -0.35 9.54
C LYS A 21 8.70 0.02 10.71
N ALA A 22 8.47 -0.95 11.59
CA ALA A 22 7.64 -0.74 12.77
C ALA A 22 8.14 0.48 13.55
N PRO A 23 7.27 1.29 14.12
CA PRO A 23 5.80 1.13 14.19
C PRO A 23 5.03 1.73 13.01
N PHE A 24 5.70 2.08 11.92
CA PHE A 24 5.12 2.84 10.81
C PHE A 24 4.59 1.98 9.67
N VAL A 25 4.67 0.65 9.77
CA VAL A 25 4.19 -0.23 8.70
C VAL A 25 2.67 -0.28 8.71
N MET A 26 2.07 0.05 7.57
CA MET A 26 0.61 0.11 7.42
C MET A 26 0.09 -0.85 6.36
N VAL A 27 0.84 -1.92 6.05
CA VAL A 27 0.39 -3.02 5.19
C VAL A 27 0.82 -4.33 5.86
N ASP A 28 -0.02 -5.36 5.75
CA ASP A 28 0.32 -6.67 6.31
C ASP A 28 0.00 -7.84 5.38
N LYS A 29 -0.53 -7.55 4.17
CA LYS A 29 -0.90 -8.58 3.20
C LYS A 29 -0.61 -8.11 1.79
N LEU A 30 -0.21 -9.06 0.94
CA LEU A 30 -0.14 -8.85 -0.50
C LEU A 30 -1.14 -9.83 -1.12
N LEU A 31 -2.28 -9.31 -1.58
CA LEU A 31 -3.42 -10.14 -1.96
C LEU A 31 -3.41 -10.53 -3.43
N ALA A 32 -3.00 -9.62 -4.31
CA ALA A 32 -2.96 -9.87 -5.75
C ALA A 32 -1.90 -9.00 -6.40
N PHE A 33 -1.34 -9.47 -7.50
CA PHE A 33 -0.31 -8.73 -8.23
C PHE A 33 -0.37 -9.13 -9.70
N CYS A 34 -0.30 -8.15 -10.57
CA CYS A 34 -0.08 -8.37 -12.00
C CYS A 34 0.67 -7.16 -12.55
N GLU A 35 0.93 -7.15 -13.83
CA GLU A 35 1.58 -6.02 -14.45
C GLU A 35 0.69 -4.78 -14.29
N ASN A 36 1.24 -3.73 -13.73
CA ASN A 36 0.56 -2.44 -13.51
C ASN A 36 -0.54 -2.44 -12.46
N GLU A 37 -0.64 -3.48 -11.62
CA GLU A 37 -1.66 -3.48 -10.57
C GLU A 37 -1.25 -4.34 -9.37
N ILE A 38 -1.61 -3.87 -8.17
CA ILE A 38 -1.43 -4.64 -6.95
C ILE A 38 -2.63 -4.43 -6.04
N THR A 39 -2.95 -5.46 -5.26
CA THR A 39 -3.91 -5.33 -4.16
C THR A 39 -3.19 -5.68 -2.86
N ALA A 40 -3.14 -4.73 -1.96
CA ALA A 40 -2.53 -4.89 -0.65
C ALA A 40 -3.62 -4.87 0.42
N GLY A 41 -3.28 -5.31 1.61
CA GLY A 41 -4.24 -5.32 2.71
C GLY A 41 -3.65 -4.88 4.02
N LEU A 42 -4.54 -4.53 4.94
CA LEU A 42 -4.21 -4.24 6.33
C LEU A 42 -5.42 -4.57 7.18
N THR A 43 -5.23 -5.42 8.19
CA THR A 43 -6.19 -5.53 9.28
C THR A 43 -5.79 -4.48 10.30
N VAL A 44 -6.67 -3.53 10.59
CA VAL A 44 -6.34 -2.39 11.46
C VAL A 44 -6.06 -2.90 12.87
N PRO A 45 -4.80 -2.83 13.36
CA PRO A 45 -4.48 -3.31 14.70
C PRO A 45 -4.99 -2.34 15.77
N GLU A 46 -5.38 -2.86 16.91
CA GLU A 46 -5.80 -2.04 18.04
C GLU A 46 -4.67 -1.13 18.51
N GLU A 47 -3.44 -1.66 18.55
CA GLU A 47 -2.27 -0.88 18.96
C GLU A 47 -1.51 -0.38 17.73
N ASN A 48 -1.99 0.70 17.16
CA ASN A 48 -1.38 1.31 15.97
C ASN A 48 -1.24 2.80 16.22
N ILE A 49 -0.10 3.36 15.81
CA ILE A 49 0.20 4.78 16.07
C ILE A 49 -0.82 5.74 15.45
N PHE A 50 -1.54 5.29 14.42
CA PHE A 50 -2.55 6.12 13.74
C PHE A 50 -3.97 5.79 14.18
N VAL A 51 -4.16 4.94 15.18
CA VAL A 51 -5.49 4.64 15.73
C VAL A 51 -5.76 5.55 16.92
N SER A 52 -6.92 6.21 16.90
CA SER A 52 -7.41 7.03 17.99
C SER A 52 -8.90 6.76 18.15
N GLU A 53 -9.32 6.49 19.37
CA GLU A 53 -10.73 6.19 19.69
C GLU A 53 -11.29 5.06 18.81
N ASN A 54 -10.47 4.00 18.66
CA ASN A 54 -10.81 2.81 17.89
C ASN A 54 -10.97 3.05 16.37
N ILE A 55 -10.53 4.19 15.89
CA ILE A 55 -10.63 4.56 14.47
C ILE A 55 -9.25 4.81 13.90
N PHE A 56 -8.98 4.22 12.73
CA PHE A 56 -7.77 4.43 11.97
C PHE A 56 -7.88 5.81 11.30
N GLN A 57 -7.00 6.72 11.68
CA GLN A 57 -7.11 8.12 11.28
C GLN A 57 -6.65 8.35 9.84
N GLU A 58 -6.98 9.54 9.31
CA GLU A 58 -6.65 9.89 7.91
C GLU A 58 -5.19 9.69 7.58
N SER A 59 -4.29 10.10 8.47
CA SER A 59 -2.85 9.96 8.25
C SER A 59 -2.45 8.51 8.07
N GLY A 60 -3.04 7.61 8.85
CA GLY A 60 -2.78 6.19 8.73
C GLY A 60 -3.29 5.61 7.42
N LEU A 61 -4.49 6.01 7.01
CA LEU A 61 -5.08 5.54 5.77
C LEU A 61 -4.26 6.01 4.56
N VAL A 62 -3.83 7.28 4.55
CA VAL A 62 -2.99 7.80 3.48
C VAL A 62 -1.64 7.07 3.45
N GLU A 63 -1.06 6.82 4.63
CA GLU A 63 0.20 6.08 4.71
C GLU A 63 0.02 4.65 4.19
N HIS A 64 -1.08 3.99 4.54
CA HIS A 64 -1.41 2.67 4.01
C HIS A 64 -1.50 2.67 2.48
N MET A 65 -2.17 3.68 1.90
CA MET A 65 -2.28 3.80 0.46
C MET A 65 -0.91 3.98 -0.20
N ALA A 66 -0.08 4.85 0.37
CA ALA A 66 1.27 5.07 -0.14
C ALA A 66 2.14 3.82 -0.04
N GLN A 67 2.03 3.09 1.08
CA GLN A 67 2.79 1.85 1.25
C GLN A 67 2.29 0.74 0.33
N SER A 68 1.03 0.78 -0.06
CA SER A 68 0.51 -0.16 -1.07
C SER A 68 1.22 0.06 -2.41
N VAL A 69 1.52 1.32 -2.76
CA VAL A 69 2.31 1.65 -3.95
C VAL A 69 3.75 1.14 -3.78
N ALA A 70 4.35 1.38 -2.61
CA ALA A 70 5.70 0.90 -2.32
C ALA A 70 5.78 -0.63 -2.42
N LEU A 71 4.74 -1.32 -1.98
CA LEU A 71 4.67 -2.77 -2.03
C LEU A 71 4.67 -3.27 -3.47
N TYR A 72 4.00 -2.56 -4.37
CA TYR A 72 4.04 -2.89 -5.80
C TYR A 72 5.48 -2.89 -6.31
N THR A 73 6.22 -1.83 -6.03
CA THR A 73 7.62 -1.73 -6.44
C THR A 73 8.47 -2.80 -5.76
N GLY A 74 8.30 -2.98 -4.45
CA GLY A 74 9.07 -3.96 -3.70
C GLY A 74 8.88 -5.37 -4.21
N TYR A 75 7.64 -5.77 -4.48
CA TYR A 75 7.37 -7.11 -4.97
C TYR A 75 7.87 -7.31 -6.40
N GLN A 76 7.72 -6.27 -7.23
CA GLN A 76 8.22 -6.30 -8.62
C GLN A 76 9.73 -6.59 -8.64
N TYR A 77 10.49 -5.90 -7.79
CA TYR A 77 11.93 -6.11 -7.70
C TYR A 77 12.28 -7.44 -7.04
N PHE A 78 11.48 -7.86 -6.05
CA PHE A 78 11.65 -9.18 -5.45
C PHE A 78 11.56 -10.28 -6.51
N LEU A 79 10.60 -10.19 -7.42
CA LEU A 79 10.44 -11.19 -8.49
C LEU A 79 11.61 -11.20 -9.45
N LYS A 80 12.32 -10.09 -9.58
CA LYS A 80 13.53 -10.00 -10.42
C LYS A 80 14.81 -10.36 -9.65
N ASN A 81 14.67 -10.64 -8.35
CA ASN A 81 15.81 -10.90 -7.47
C ASN A 81 16.75 -9.70 -7.40
N GLU A 82 16.19 -8.50 -7.35
CA GLU A 82 16.93 -7.24 -7.30
C GLU A 82 16.52 -6.43 -6.07
N MET A 83 17.40 -5.55 -5.62
CA MET A 83 17.11 -4.62 -4.53
C MET A 83 16.16 -3.52 -5.02
N PRO A 84 15.05 -3.27 -4.32
CA PRO A 84 14.16 -2.20 -4.75
C PRO A 84 14.75 -0.82 -4.49
N PRO A 85 14.46 0.17 -5.36
CA PRO A 85 14.84 1.53 -5.07
C PRO A 85 13.93 2.11 -4.00
N THR A 86 14.39 3.15 -3.31
CA THR A 86 13.55 3.88 -2.37
C THR A 86 12.67 4.85 -3.14
N GLY A 87 11.37 4.81 -2.87
CA GLY A 87 10.43 5.72 -3.49
C GLY A 87 9.81 6.66 -2.48
N TYR A 88 9.38 7.80 -2.96
CA TYR A 88 8.72 8.82 -2.14
C TYR A 88 7.45 9.28 -2.81
N ILE A 89 6.49 9.75 -2.01
CA ILE A 89 5.31 10.42 -2.57
C ILE A 89 5.79 11.79 -3.06
N GLY A 90 5.72 12.01 -4.38
CA GLY A 90 6.06 13.29 -4.97
C GLY A 90 4.92 14.29 -4.83
N SER A 91 3.68 13.81 -5.01
CA SER A 91 2.50 14.64 -4.82
C SER A 91 1.27 13.76 -4.67
N ILE A 92 0.29 14.28 -3.94
CA ILE A 92 -1.04 13.69 -3.87
C ILE A 92 -1.94 14.61 -4.70
N LYS A 93 -2.39 14.13 -5.85
CA LYS A 93 -3.21 14.93 -6.76
C LYS A 93 -4.63 15.07 -6.25
N SER A 94 -5.14 14.03 -5.61
CA SER A 94 -6.47 14.03 -5.03
C SER A 94 -6.56 12.96 -3.97
N ILE A 95 -7.41 13.19 -2.99
CA ILE A 95 -7.79 12.18 -2.03
C ILE A 95 -9.22 12.45 -1.58
N LYS A 96 -10.02 11.39 -1.57
CA LYS A 96 -11.40 11.47 -1.10
C LYS A 96 -11.63 10.33 -0.12
N ILE A 97 -12.03 10.67 1.09
CA ILE A 97 -12.28 9.70 2.15
C ILE A 97 -13.76 9.73 2.46
N GLU A 98 -14.46 8.61 2.24
CA GLU A 98 -15.88 8.47 2.54
C GLU A 98 -16.10 8.13 4.01
N ARG A 99 -15.24 7.25 4.56
CA ARG A 99 -15.23 6.97 5.99
C ARG A 99 -13.88 6.40 6.40
N LEU A 100 -13.60 6.45 7.69
CA LEU A 100 -12.38 5.90 8.25
C LEU A 100 -12.64 4.49 8.77
N PRO A 101 -11.70 3.56 8.56
CA PRO A 101 -11.85 2.20 9.08
C PRO A 101 -11.70 2.15 10.59
N LYS A 102 -12.32 1.13 11.18
CA LYS A 102 -12.23 0.87 12.61
C LYS A 102 -11.22 -0.24 12.86
N ILE A 103 -10.79 -0.37 14.13
CA ILE A 103 -9.93 -1.50 14.51
C ILE A 103 -10.60 -2.81 14.09
N ASP A 104 -9.76 -3.80 13.75
CA ASP A 104 -10.15 -5.13 13.29
C ASP A 104 -10.82 -5.18 11.92
N GLU A 105 -11.09 -4.05 11.28
CA GLU A 105 -11.58 -4.07 9.90
C GLU A 105 -10.44 -4.38 8.94
N ASN A 106 -10.75 -5.10 7.88
CA ASN A 106 -9.78 -5.44 6.82
C ASN A 106 -9.90 -4.43 5.70
N ILE A 107 -8.82 -3.69 5.47
CA ILE A 107 -8.74 -2.76 4.34
C ILE A 107 -8.12 -3.53 3.18
N GLU A 108 -8.74 -3.46 2.01
CA GLU A 108 -8.16 -3.96 0.77
C GLU A 108 -7.96 -2.78 -0.16
N THR A 109 -6.73 -2.57 -0.61
CA THR A 109 -6.39 -1.41 -1.43
C THR A 109 -5.81 -1.88 -2.75
N SER A 110 -6.44 -1.43 -3.83
CA SER A 110 -5.98 -1.70 -5.19
C SER A 110 -5.25 -0.47 -5.72
N VAL A 111 -4.07 -0.69 -6.28
CA VAL A 111 -3.26 0.35 -6.90
C VAL A 111 -3.14 0.00 -8.38
N SER A 112 -3.52 0.93 -9.25
CA SER A 112 -3.40 0.78 -10.69
C SER A 112 -2.37 1.78 -11.21
N VAL A 113 -1.34 1.30 -11.89
CA VAL A 113 -0.30 2.16 -12.46
C VAL A 113 -0.84 2.68 -13.78
N LEU A 114 -1.04 4.00 -13.86
CA LEU A 114 -1.56 4.65 -15.05
C LEU A 114 -0.47 5.06 -16.01
N GLN A 115 0.68 5.48 -15.48
CA GLN A 115 1.77 5.99 -16.28
C GLN A 115 3.07 5.92 -15.47
N GLU A 116 4.15 5.55 -16.14
CA GLU A 116 5.46 5.52 -15.52
C GLU A 116 6.45 6.12 -16.50
N PHE A 117 7.18 7.16 -16.09
CA PHE A 117 8.10 7.86 -16.96
C PHE A 117 9.20 8.51 -16.13
N MET A 118 10.45 8.17 -16.45
CA MET A 118 11.64 8.79 -15.83
C MET A 118 11.62 8.76 -14.30
N GLY A 119 11.24 7.62 -13.73
CA GLY A 119 11.23 7.44 -12.27
C GLY A 119 10.01 8.05 -11.58
N VAL A 120 9.06 8.60 -12.34
CA VAL A 120 7.80 9.13 -11.79
C VAL A 120 6.68 8.20 -12.18
N THR A 121 5.89 7.75 -11.20
CA THR A 121 4.78 6.84 -11.43
C THR A 121 3.49 7.50 -10.99
N LEU A 122 2.51 7.55 -11.90
CA LEU A 122 1.17 8.05 -11.60
C LEU A 122 0.27 6.84 -11.31
N VAL A 123 -0.40 6.84 -10.16
CA VAL A 123 -1.23 5.72 -9.75
C VAL A 123 -2.62 6.17 -9.30
N ASP A 124 -3.61 5.31 -9.57
CA ASP A 124 -4.94 5.41 -8.97
C ASP A 124 -5.02 4.40 -7.84
N ILE A 125 -5.60 4.80 -6.73
CA ILE A 125 -5.69 3.98 -5.52
C ILE A 125 -7.14 3.94 -5.04
N ILE A 126 -7.63 2.74 -4.76
CA ILE A 126 -8.98 2.53 -4.24
C ILE A 126 -8.88 1.65 -3.00
N SER A 127 -9.37 2.14 -1.87
CA SER A 127 -9.41 1.38 -0.63
C SER A 127 -10.84 0.96 -0.31
N LYS A 128 -11.01 -0.31 0.07
CA LYS A 128 -12.31 -0.90 0.38
C LYS A 128 -12.29 -1.61 1.73
N VAL A 129 -13.44 -1.64 2.37
CA VAL A 129 -13.70 -2.50 3.53
C VAL A 129 -14.99 -3.23 3.21
N ASN A 130 -14.97 -4.58 3.26
CA ASN A 130 -16.13 -5.42 2.92
C ASN A 130 -16.76 -5.00 1.57
N GLU A 131 -15.89 -4.79 0.58
CA GLU A 131 -16.28 -4.41 -0.79
C GLU A 131 -16.88 -3.02 -0.93
N GLU A 132 -16.96 -2.27 0.16
CA GLU A 132 -17.41 -0.87 0.14
C GLU A 132 -16.21 0.03 -0.07
N ILE A 133 -16.26 0.92 -1.05
CA ILE A 133 -15.19 1.90 -1.27
C ILE A 133 -15.24 2.91 -0.14
N ILE A 134 -14.15 3.01 0.62
CA ILE A 134 -14.04 3.96 1.73
C ILE A 134 -13.15 5.15 1.40
N ALA A 135 -12.27 5.00 0.40
CA ALA A 135 -11.38 6.09 0.00
C ALA A 135 -10.83 5.85 -1.39
N THR A 136 -10.55 6.93 -2.09
CA THR A 136 -9.88 6.91 -3.39
C THR A 136 -8.81 7.99 -3.41
N SER A 137 -7.77 7.77 -4.21
CA SER A 137 -6.69 8.75 -4.32
C SER A 137 -6.00 8.62 -5.66
N GLN A 138 -5.36 9.69 -6.08
CA GLN A 138 -4.43 9.67 -7.21
C GLN A 138 -3.13 10.31 -6.72
N MET A 139 -2.04 9.59 -6.87
CA MET A 139 -0.73 10.02 -6.37
C MET A 139 0.33 9.91 -7.45
N LYS A 140 1.38 10.71 -7.30
CA LYS A 140 2.62 10.53 -8.05
C LYS A 140 3.69 10.11 -7.05
N THR A 141 4.40 9.05 -7.38
CA THR A 141 5.55 8.61 -6.59
C THR A 141 6.81 8.82 -7.41
N VAL A 142 7.92 9.06 -6.72
CA VAL A 142 9.21 9.35 -7.34
C VAL A 142 10.25 8.40 -6.76
N ILE A 143 11.07 7.81 -7.64
CA ILE A 143 12.16 6.96 -7.22
C ILE A 143 13.38 7.83 -6.93
N ALA A 144 13.99 7.62 -5.76
CA ALA A 144 15.26 8.25 -5.43
C ALA A 144 16.37 7.61 -6.25
N SER A 145 17.17 8.44 -6.86
CA SER A 145 18.32 7.97 -7.65
C SER A 145 19.55 7.77 -6.78
#